data_c68a55103562169cf5bdea3e4fb306e7
#
_entry.id   c68a55103562169cf5bdea3e4fb306e7
#
_cell.length_a   1.000
_cell.length_b   1.000
_cell.length_c   1.000
_cell.angle_alpha   90.00
_cell.angle_beta   90.00
_cell.angle_gamma   90.00
#
_symmetry.space_group_name_H-M   'P 1'
#
loop_
_entity.id
_entity.type
_entity.pdbx_description
1 polymer ?
#
loop_
_entity_poly.entity_id
_entity_poly.type
_entity_poly.pdbx_seq_one_letter_code
_entity_poly.pdbx_strand_id
1 'polypeptide(L)'
;MKGKFVLAQTASAGDPAVNSEKAKALARQAWESFRPDVLVFPEMFMSYFPFGTERETVLAVAQPLDGPFVTQMRALAKQYGMWLVFGMTEAPEDPAERRSRNTVVVLDAQGALAAAYRKTHLYDAFGYRESEAVKPGERLFDPIETPFGKLGLLTCYELRFPEVARDQRGKGADILLLPTAWAAGKLKAAQLHTLVAARALENGVYVLACNQCGPDTSGESLAADPMGVPLAAAGEGEALLLVCTDTERVQEVRALVPSYDQRRPELY
;
A
#
# COMPACT_ATOMS: atom_id res chain seq x y z
N MET A 1 -4.82 0.31 -20.98
CA MET A 1 -4.88 -0.94 -20.18
C MET A 1 -5.89 -0.75 -19.06
N LYS A 2 -6.69 -1.77 -18.76
CA LYS A 2 -7.71 -1.70 -17.69
C LYS A 2 -7.35 -2.67 -16.58
N GLY A 3 -7.67 -2.31 -15.32
CA GLY A 3 -7.43 -3.16 -14.17
C GLY A 3 -8.58 -3.08 -13.17
N LYS A 4 -8.89 -4.22 -12.56
CA LYS A 4 -9.82 -4.36 -11.43
C LYS A 4 -9.03 -4.58 -10.15
N PHE A 5 -9.05 -3.61 -9.27
CA PHE A 5 -8.41 -3.65 -7.96
C PHE A 5 -9.47 -3.86 -6.88
N VAL A 6 -9.18 -4.73 -5.94
CA VAL A 6 -9.97 -4.80 -4.70
C VAL A 6 -9.06 -4.40 -3.54
N LEU A 7 -9.48 -3.40 -2.78
CA LEU A 7 -8.82 -2.97 -1.55
C LEU A 7 -9.50 -3.68 -0.38
N ALA A 8 -8.75 -4.53 0.32
CA ALA A 8 -9.25 -5.30 1.46
C ALA A 8 -8.99 -4.53 2.76
N GLN A 9 -9.85 -3.56 3.10
CA GLN A 9 -9.82 -2.92 4.40
C GLN A 9 -10.13 -3.94 5.49
N THR A 10 -9.21 -4.16 6.39
CA THR A 10 -9.36 -5.17 7.45
C THR A 10 -8.56 -4.82 8.69
N ALA A 11 -8.98 -5.34 9.84
CA ALA A 11 -8.22 -5.29 11.09
C ALA A 11 -7.28 -6.50 11.15
N SER A 12 -5.97 -6.28 11.11
CA SER A 12 -4.99 -7.34 11.25
C SER A 12 -4.66 -7.64 12.71
N ALA A 13 -4.36 -8.89 13.00
CA ALA A 13 -3.86 -9.33 14.32
C ALA A 13 -2.33 -9.19 14.40
N GLY A 14 -1.75 -9.34 15.61
CA GLY A 14 -0.31 -9.45 15.79
C GLY A 14 0.26 -10.79 15.31
N ASP A 15 -0.57 -11.84 15.26
CA ASP A 15 -0.16 -13.18 14.86
C ASP A 15 -0.27 -13.38 13.33
N PRO A 16 0.85 -13.67 12.63
CA PRO A 16 0.85 -13.95 11.19
C PRO A 16 -0.03 -15.13 10.77
N ALA A 17 -0.21 -16.14 11.62
CA ALA A 17 -1.03 -17.30 11.30
C ALA A 17 -2.51 -16.92 11.20
N VAL A 18 -3.00 -16.07 12.12
CA VAL A 18 -4.38 -15.53 12.09
C VAL A 18 -4.60 -14.72 10.81
N ASN A 19 -3.66 -13.87 10.45
CA ASN A 19 -3.78 -13.04 9.24
C ASN A 19 -3.64 -13.86 7.95
N SER A 20 -2.95 -14.98 7.99
CA SER A 20 -2.88 -15.91 6.89
C SER A 20 -4.23 -16.57 6.60
N GLU A 21 -4.96 -17.00 7.63
CA GLU A 21 -6.33 -17.51 7.46
C GLU A 21 -7.30 -16.40 7.00
N LYS A 22 -7.13 -15.18 7.55
CA LYS A 22 -7.90 -14.02 7.08
C LYS A 22 -7.62 -13.71 5.60
N ALA A 23 -6.36 -13.80 5.14
CA ALA A 23 -6.00 -13.63 3.73
C ALA A 23 -6.74 -14.61 2.82
N LYS A 24 -6.82 -15.88 3.21
CA LYS A 24 -7.56 -16.92 2.46
C LYS A 24 -9.04 -16.58 2.34
N ALA A 25 -9.67 -16.16 3.45
CA ALA A 25 -11.07 -15.79 3.47
C ALA A 25 -11.36 -14.55 2.58
N LEU A 26 -10.57 -13.49 2.73
CA LEU A 26 -10.71 -12.27 1.95
C LEU A 26 -10.41 -12.49 0.46
N ALA A 27 -9.38 -13.28 0.12
CA ALA A 27 -9.06 -13.62 -1.27
C ALA A 27 -10.20 -14.39 -1.94
N ARG A 28 -10.79 -15.38 -1.24
CA ARG A 28 -11.96 -16.10 -1.72
C ARG A 28 -13.14 -15.17 -1.94
N GLN A 29 -13.48 -14.33 -0.94
CA GLN A 29 -14.60 -13.40 -1.01
C GLN A 29 -14.43 -12.38 -2.16
N ALA A 30 -13.22 -11.81 -2.29
CA ALA A 30 -12.90 -10.88 -3.38
C ALA A 30 -13.06 -11.56 -4.75
N TRP A 31 -12.56 -12.78 -4.88
CA TRP A 31 -12.65 -13.56 -6.12
C TRP A 31 -14.09 -13.91 -6.47
N GLU A 32 -14.88 -14.39 -5.53
CA GLU A 32 -16.30 -14.75 -5.74
C GLU A 32 -17.13 -13.51 -6.13
N SER A 33 -16.89 -12.36 -5.49
CA SER A 33 -17.69 -11.16 -5.68
C SER A 33 -17.29 -10.33 -6.91
N PHE A 34 -15.98 -10.23 -7.22
CA PHE A 34 -15.50 -9.21 -8.14
C PHE A 34 -14.58 -9.74 -9.25
N ARG A 35 -13.97 -10.92 -9.09
CA ARG A 35 -12.94 -11.44 -10.01
C ARG A 35 -11.86 -10.37 -10.28
N PRO A 36 -11.15 -9.90 -9.25
CA PRO A 36 -10.17 -8.84 -9.43
C PRO A 36 -8.91 -9.33 -10.12
N ASP A 37 -8.21 -8.39 -10.76
CA ASP A 37 -6.86 -8.61 -11.27
C ASP A 37 -5.82 -8.46 -10.15
N VAL A 38 -6.11 -7.56 -9.18
CA VAL A 38 -5.22 -7.26 -8.05
C VAL A 38 -6.02 -7.18 -6.75
N LEU A 39 -5.57 -7.89 -5.72
CA LEU A 39 -6.06 -7.74 -4.35
C LEU A 39 -4.98 -7.06 -3.50
N VAL A 40 -5.36 -5.94 -2.89
CA VAL A 40 -4.47 -5.12 -2.07
C VAL A 40 -4.88 -5.24 -0.61
N PHE A 41 -3.93 -5.62 0.24
CA PHE A 41 -4.06 -5.62 1.68
C PHE A 41 -3.34 -4.41 2.30
N PRO A 42 -3.67 -4.03 3.53
CA PRO A 42 -3.07 -2.87 4.19
C PRO A 42 -1.57 -3.01 4.49
N GLU A 43 -0.95 -1.92 4.91
CA GLU A 43 0.34 -1.89 5.59
C GLU A 43 0.32 -2.79 6.84
N MET A 44 1.43 -3.50 7.12
CA MET A 44 1.54 -4.41 8.27
C MET A 44 0.45 -5.50 8.33
N PHE A 45 -0.08 -5.90 7.19
CA PHE A 45 -1.13 -6.93 7.14
C PHE A 45 -0.67 -8.27 7.73
N MET A 46 0.59 -8.66 7.53
CA MET A 46 1.14 -9.88 8.10
C MET A 46 1.03 -9.91 9.63
N SER A 47 1.34 -8.79 10.26
CA SER A 47 1.30 -8.64 11.72
C SER A 47 1.16 -7.16 12.09
N TYR A 48 0.05 -6.81 12.72
CA TYR A 48 -0.22 -5.46 13.19
C TYR A 48 -0.15 -5.40 14.72
N PHE A 49 0.56 -4.41 15.21
CA PHE A 49 0.65 -4.12 16.62
C PHE A 49 0.28 -2.65 16.89
N PRO A 50 -0.38 -2.36 18.03
CA PRO A 50 -0.63 -0.99 18.46
C PRO A 50 0.65 -0.17 18.57
N PHE A 51 0.53 1.15 18.34
CA PHE A 51 1.65 2.07 18.50
C PHE A 51 2.23 1.99 19.91
N GLY A 52 3.56 1.90 20.02
CA GLY A 52 4.26 1.77 21.29
C GLY A 52 4.46 0.34 21.78
N THR A 53 4.09 -0.68 20.99
CA THR A 53 4.45 -2.06 21.28
C THR A 53 5.96 -2.23 21.31
N GLU A 54 6.46 -3.01 22.26
CA GLU A 54 7.88 -3.28 22.41
C GLU A 54 8.47 -3.91 21.15
N ARG A 55 9.63 -3.42 20.72
CA ARG A 55 10.34 -3.84 19.51
C ARG A 55 10.58 -5.35 19.47
N GLU A 56 10.94 -5.95 20.59
CA GLU A 56 11.20 -7.39 20.72
C GLU A 56 9.96 -8.22 20.36
N THR A 57 8.76 -7.76 20.73
CA THR A 57 7.48 -8.39 20.37
C THR A 57 7.26 -8.36 18.86
N VAL A 58 7.54 -7.23 18.23
CA VAL A 58 7.42 -7.07 16.77
C VAL A 58 8.45 -7.93 16.04
N LEU A 59 9.69 -7.96 16.51
CA LEU A 59 10.76 -8.78 15.93
C LEU A 59 10.50 -10.28 16.04
N ALA A 60 9.84 -10.73 17.12
CA ALA A 60 9.56 -12.16 17.33
C ALA A 60 8.68 -12.78 16.24
N VAL A 61 7.88 -11.98 15.52
CA VAL A 61 7.00 -12.44 14.45
C VAL A 61 7.50 -12.05 13.05
N ALA A 62 8.61 -11.29 12.97
CA ALA A 62 9.18 -10.85 11.71
C ALA A 62 9.65 -12.06 10.87
N GLN A 63 9.43 -12.01 9.57
CA GLN A 63 9.77 -13.10 8.64
C GLN A 63 10.57 -12.58 7.45
N PRO A 64 11.46 -13.41 6.86
CA PRO A 64 12.10 -13.07 5.60
C PRO A 64 11.10 -13.13 4.42
N LEU A 65 11.50 -12.60 3.26
CA LEU A 65 10.67 -12.56 2.04
C LEU A 65 10.36 -13.95 1.44
N ASP A 66 11.03 -14.98 1.87
CA ASP A 66 10.78 -16.40 1.54
C ASP A 66 10.16 -17.16 2.72
N GLY A 67 9.73 -16.45 3.76
CA GLY A 67 9.13 -17.01 4.96
C GLY A 67 7.74 -17.62 4.75
N PRO A 68 7.21 -18.27 5.81
CA PRO A 68 5.93 -18.99 5.75
C PRO A 68 4.76 -18.14 5.28
N PHE A 69 4.66 -16.87 5.75
CA PHE A 69 3.56 -15.98 5.36
C PHE A 69 3.59 -15.68 3.86
N VAL A 70 4.74 -15.25 3.34
CA VAL A 70 4.89 -14.95 1.90
C VAL A 70 4.65 -16.21 1.05
N THR A 71 5.11 -17.38 1.53
CA THR A 71 4.87 -18.67 0.84
C THR A 71 3.36 -18.96 0.72
N GLN A 72 2.56 -18.70 1.73
CA GLN A 72 1.11 -18.85 1.67
C GLN A 72 0.46 -17.82 0.74
N MET A 73 0.90 -16.57 0.77
CA MET A 73 0.42 -15.54 -0.15
C MET A 73 0.73 -15.88 -1.62
N ARG A 74 1.91 -16.46 -1.90
CA ARG A 74 2.27 -16.98 -3.24
C ARG A 74 1.27 -18.06 -3.71
N ALA A 75 0.92 -18.98 -2.81
CA ALA A 75 -0.06 -20.03 -3.11
C ALA A 75 -1.45 -19.43 -3.42
N LEU A 76 -1.89 -18.40 -2.68
CA LEU A 76 -3.15 -17.71 -2.94
C LEU A 76 -3.14 -16.97 -4.28
N ALA A 77 -2.08 -16.22 -4.59
CA ALA A 77 -1.92 -15.53 -5.88
C ALA A 77 -2.08 -16.53 -7.04
N LYS A 78 -1.36 -17.64 -6.98
CA LYS A 78 -1.42 -18.71 -7.98
C LYS A 78 -2.78 -19.40 -8.05
N GLN A 79 -3.43 -19.66 -6.90
CA GLN A 79 -4.73 -20.33 -6.83
C GLN A 79 -5.82 -19.54 -7.56
N TYR A 80 -5.83 -18.22 -7.39
CA TYR A 80 -6.84 -17.34 -7.98
C TYR A 80 -6.38 -16.65 -9.27
N GLY A 81 -5.13 -16.82 -9.68
CA GLY A 81 -4.58 -16.16 -10.87
C GLY A 81 -4.62 -14.62 -10.77
N MET A 82 -4.45 -14.07 -9.56
CA MET A 82 -4.51 -12.62 -9.30
C MET A 82 -3.24 -12.11 -8.63
N TRP A 83 -2.89 -10.88 -8.89
CA TRP A 83 -1.80 -10.19 -8.21
C TRP A 83 -2.18 -9.92 -6.75
N LEU A 84 -1.21 -10.04 -5.84
CA LEU A 84 -1.39 -9.69 -4.44
C LEU A 84 -0.38 -8.63 -4.02
N VAL A 85 -0.88 -7.61 -3.29
CA VAL A 85 -0.05 -6.57 -2.67
C VAL A 85 -0.38 -6.53 -1.18
N PHE A 86 0.63 -6.63 -0.31
CA PHE A 86 0.41 -6.67 1.13
C PHE A 86 1.62 -6.15 1.91
N GLY A 87 1.34 -5.56 3.09
CA GLY A 87 2.36 -5.15 4.03
C GLY A 87 2.82 -6.30 4.92
N MET A 88 4.11 -6.36 5.24
CA MET A 88 4.69 -7.32 6.16
C MET A 88 5.75 -6.71 7.07
N THR A 89 5.95 -7.32 8.22
CA THR A 89 7.09 -7.09 9.10
C THR A 89 8.23 -7.99 8.63
N GLU A 90 9.18 -7.42 7.87
CA GLU A 90 10.32 -8.17 7.33
C GLU A 90 11.43 -8.27 8.38
N ALA A 91 11.95 -9.47 8.56
CA ALA A 91 13.09 -9.72 9.44
C ALA A 91 14.37 -9.05 8.89
N PRO A 92 15.25 -8.53 9.77
CA PRO A 92 16.53 -8.02 9.34
C PRO A 92 17.41 -9.12 8.72
N GLU A 93 18.15 -8.77 7.68
CA GLU A 93 19.12 -9.68 7.06
C GLU A 93 20.37 -9.88 7.93
N ASP A 94 20.78 -8.81 8.65
CA ASP A 94 21.89 -8.83 9.60
C ASP A 94 21.38 -9.23 10.99
N PRO A 95 21.86 -10.34 11.58
CA PRO A 95 21.48 -10.76 12.93
C PRO A 95 21.82 -9.74 14.04
N ALA A 96 22.73 -8.81 13.79
CA ALA A 96 23.09 -7.74 14.73
C ALA A 96 22.09 -6.57 14.68
N GLU A 97 21.31 -6.41 13.60
CA GLU A 97 20.27 -5.39 13.50
C GLU A 97 19.05 -5.79 14.37
N ARG A 98 18.65 -4.89 15.25
CA ARG A 98 17.55 -5.12 16.19
C ARG A 98 16.23 -4.51 15.74
N ARG A 99 16.17 -3.94 14.54
CA ARG A 99 14.95 -3.36 13.96
C ARG A 99 14.48 -4.21 12.80
N SER A 100 13.17 -4.39 12.70
CA SER A 100 12.51 -4.98 11.53
C SER A 100 12.50 -4.00 10.35
N ARG A 101 11.92 -4.40 9.23
CA ARG A 101 11.56 -3.51 8.13
C ARG A 101 10.05 -3.55 7.90
N ASN A 102 9.48 -2.40 7.59
CA ASN A 102 8.11 -2.26 7.12
C ASN A 102 8.13 -2.39 5.60
N THR A 103 7.69 -3.54 5.10
CA THR A 103 7.87 -3.92 3.70
C THR A 103 6.53 -4.19 3.02
N VAL A 104 6.31 -3.62 1.85
CA VAL A 104 5.23 -3.97 0.95
C VAL A 104 5.74 -4.96 -0.09
N VAL A 105 5.05 -6.09 -0.19
CA VAL A 105 5.35 -7.17 -1.15
C VAL A 105 4.34 -7.15 -2.28
N VAL A 106 4.81 -7.31 -3.51
CA VAL A 106 4.01 -7.49 -4.71
C VAL A 106 4.28 -8.86 -5.31
N LEU A 107 3.24 -9.66 -5.40
CA LEU A 107 3.27 -10.96 -6.08
C LEU A 107 2.47 -10.88 -7.38
N ASP A 108 2.98 -11.50 -8.44
CA ASP A 108 2.23 -11.65 -9.68
C ASP A 108 1.18 -12.78 -9.61
N ALA A 109 0.38 -12.93 -10.67
CA ALA A 109 -0.67 -13.94 -10.76
C ALA A 109 -0.14 -15.41 -10.75
N GLN A 110 1.16 -15.61 -10.95
CA GLN A 110 1.84 -16.90 -10.86
C GLN A 110 2.43 -17.14 -9.46
N GLY A 111 2.30 -16.15 -8.55
CA GLY A 111 2.87 -16.19 -7.22
C GLY A 111 4.37 -15.89 -7.18
N ALA A 112 4.95 -15.38 -8.26
CA ALA A 112 6.33 -14.92 -8.24
C ALA A 112 6.46 -13.56 -7.56
N LEU A 113 7.59 -13.29 -6.91
CA LEU A 113 7.90 -12.00 -6.32
C LEU A 113 8.18 -11.00 -7.44
N ALA A 114 7.22 -10.12 -7.72
CA ALA A 114 7.39 -9.05 -8.70
C ALA A 114 8.17 -7.87 -8.12
N ALA A 115 7.92 -7.52 -6.84
CA ALA A 115 8.66 -6.47 -6.13
C ALA A 115 8.54 -6.60 -4.60
N ALA A 116 9.51 -5.99 -3.91
CA ALA A 116 9.45 -5.72 -2.48
C ALA A 116 9.94 -4.29 -2.22
N TYR A 117 9.17 -3.52 -1.47
CA TYR A 117 9.47 -2.14 -1.15
C TYR A 117 9.55 -1.92 0.36
N ARG A 118 10.68 -1.50 0.84
CA ARG A 118 10.93 -1.15 2.24
C ARG A 118 10.65 0.34 2.43
N LYS A 119 9.71 0.66 3.31
CA LYS A 119 9.27 2.04 3.63
C LYS A 119 10.46 2.93 3.96
N THR A 120 10.58 4.07 3.28
CA THR A 120 11.72 4.98 3.40
C THR A 120 11.47 6.10 4.40
N HIS A 121 10.24 6.63 4.49
CA HIS A 121 9.86 7.70 5.41
C HIS A 121 9.05 7.12 6.57
N LEU A 122 9.71 6.94 7.69
CA LEU A 122 9.11 6.34 8.89
C LEU A 122 8.24 7.35 9.63
N TYR A 123 7.23 6.83 10.35
CA TYR A 123 6.27 7.64 11.10
C TYR A 123 6.86 8.10 12.44
N ASP A 124 7.72 9.13 12.40
CA ASP A 124 8.27 9.80 13.57
C ASP A 124 7.49 11.11 13.81
N ALA A 125 6.25 10.97 14.29
CA ALA A 125 5.35 12.09 14.46
C ALA A 125 4.28 11.82 15.53
N PHE A 126 3.63 12.87 16.03
CA PHE A 126 2.55 12.78 17.02
C PHE A 126 2.92 12.02 18.31
N GLY A 127 4.20 12.12 18.71
CA GLY A 127 4.71 11.46 19.93
C GLY A 127 5.08 9.99 19.76
N TYR A 128 4.99 9.45 18.54
CA TYR A 128 5.46 8.11 18.20
C TYR A 128 6.72 8.17 17.32
N ARG A 129 7.59 7.17 17.44
CA ARG A 129 8.85 7.05 16.69
C ARG A 129 9.00 5.64 16.12
N GLU A 130 8.53 5.46 14.88
CA GLU A 130 8.66 4.19 14.15
C GLU A 130 10.13 3.79 13.97
N SER A 131 11.03 4.77 13.82
CA SER A 131 12.47 4.55 13.61
C SER A 131 13.19 3.84 14.78
N GLU A 132 12.58 3.78 15.95
CA GLU A 132 13.13 3.02 17.09
C GLU A 132 13.00 1.49 16.91
N ALA A 133 11.96 1.05 16.17
CA ALA A 133 11.67 -0.37 15.94
C ALA A 133 11.85 -0.81 14.48
N VAL A 134 11.82 0.14 13.55
CA VAL A 134 11.88 -0.12 12.11
C VAL A 134 13.10 0.57 11.49
N LYS A 135 13.83 -0.16 10.66
CA LYS A 135 14.93 0.37 9.85
C LYS A 135 14.37 0.92 8.54
N PRO A 136 14.66 2.17 8.15
CA PRO A 136 14.16 2.72 6.89
C PRO A 136 14.76 2.01 5.68
N GLY A 137 14.02 2.03 4.57
CA GLY A 137 14.51 1.69 3.24
C GLY A 137 15.53 2.73 2.75
N GLU A 138 16.37 2.32 1.81
CA GLU A 138 17.49 3.15 1.33
C GLU A 138 17.21 3.84 -0.01
N ARG A 139 16.10 3.47 -0.68
CA ARG A 139 15.70 4.03 -1.98
C ARG A 139 14.19 4.02 -2.14
N LEU A 140 13.68 4.99 -2.90
CA LEU A 140 12.28 5.02 -3.32
C LEU A 140 11.97 3.85 -4.24
N PHE A 141 10.68 3.51 -4.31
CA PHE A 141 10.22 2.46 -5.20
C PHE A 141 10.39 2.85 -6.68
N ASP A 142 10.93 1.93 -7.45
CA ASP A 142 10.94 2.04 -8.91
C ASP A 142 9.68 1.38 -9.46
N PRO A 143 8.77 2.13 -10.11
CA PRO A 143 7.52 1.59 -10.61
C PRO A 143 7.73 0.43 -11.59
N ILE A 144 6.92 -0.61 -11.44
CA ILE A 144 7.00 -1.84 -12.24
C ILE A 144 5.93 -1.89 -13.31
N GLU A 145 6.26 -2.49 -14.46
CA GLU A 145 5.29 -2.77 -15.51
C GLU A 145 4.33 -3.90 -15.09
N THR A 146 3.06 -3.68 -15.33
CA THR A 146 2.01 -4.68 -15.09
C THR A 146 1.01 -4.73 -16.24
N PRO A 147 0.17 -5.78 -16.35
CA PRO A 147 -0.89 -5.82 -17.36
C PRO A 147 -1.94 -4.70 -17.26
N PHE A 148 -1.95 -3.95 -16.17
CA PHE A 148 -2.96 -2.90 -15.89
C PHE A 148 -2.40 -1.48 -15.95
N GLY A 149 -1.12 -1.31 -16.24
CA GLY A 149 -0.39 -0.04 -16.24
C GLY A 149 0.85 -0.10 -15.35
N LYS A 150 1.62 0.95 -15.32
CA LYS A 150 2.83 1.04 -14.52
C LYS A 150 2.50 1.34 -13.06
N LEU A 151 2.83 0.40 -12.18
CA LEU A 151 2.45 0.39 -10.78
C LEU A 151 3.54 0.98 -9.89
N GLY A 152 3.20 2.01 -9.14
CA GLY A 152 4.04 2.58 -8.08
C GLY A 152 3.51 2.23 -6.68
N LEU A 153 4.36 2.41 -5.67
CA LEU A 153 4.04 2.13 -4.27
C LEU A 153 4.42 3.31 -3.36
N LEU A 154 3.52 3.64 -2.45
CA LEU A 154 3.78 4.45 -1.26
C LEU A 154 3.32 3.64 -0.05
N THR A 155 3.93 3.89 1.12
CA THR A 155 3.51 3.24 2.36
C THR A 155 3.11 4.29 3.38
N CYS A 156 1.82 4.38 3.70
CA CYS A 156 1.25 5.14 4.81
C CYS A 156 1.79 6.59 4.91
N TYR A 157 2.69 6.84 5.86
CA TYR A 157 3.26 8.16 6.15
C TYR A 157 3.91 8.82 4.94
N GLU A 158 4.39 8.03 3.97
CA GLU A 158 4.97 8.52 2.71
C GLU A 158 3.99 9.36 1.88
N LEU A 159 2.68 9.19 2.09
CA LEU A 159 1.66 10.06 1.50
C LEU A 159 1.85 11.54 1.84
N ARG A 160 2.51 11.87 2.97
CA ARG A 160 2.79 13.25 3.38
C ARG A 160 3.93 13.90 2.61
N PHE A 161 4.70 13.13 1.89
CA PHE A 161 5.87 13.59 1.12
C PHE A 161 5.52 13.62 -0.37
N PRO A 162 5.15 14.79 -0.92
CA PRO A 162 4.78 14.91 -2.34
C PRO A 162 5.89 14.44 -3.28
N GLU A 163 7.15 14.53 -2.84
CA GLU A 163 8.33 14.13 -3.57
C GLU A 163 8.31 12.64 -3.92
N VAL A 164 7.78 11.78 -3.02
CA VAL A 164 7.72 10.33 -3.22
C VAL A 164 6.77 9.98 -4.38
N ALA A 165 5.58 10.57 -4.40
CA ALA A 165 4.64 10.39 -5.51
C ALA A 165 5.15 11.01 -6.80
N ARG A 166 5.81 12.17 -6.70
CA ARG A 166 6.38 12.92 -7.80
C ARG A 166 7.51 12.17 -8.49
N ASP A 167 8.41 11.55 -7.73
CA ASP A 167 9.48 10.71 -8.25
C ASP A 167 8.92 9.55 -9.07
N GLN A 168 7.94 8.82 -8.52
CA GLN A 168 7.34 7.68 -9.21
C GLN A 168 6.56 8.10 -10.46
N ARG A 169 5.85 9.25 -10.43
CA ARG A 169 5.27 9.84 -11.63
C ARG A 169 6.33 10.14 -12.69
N GLY A 170 7.48 10.68 -12.28
CA GLY A 170 8.62 10.94 -13.17
C GLY A 170 9.17 9.68 -13.82
N LYS A 171 9.09 8.56 -13.13
CA LYS A 171 9.47 7.22 -13.62
C LYS A 171 8.34 6.52 -14.40
N GLY A 172 7.22 7.21 -14.63
CA GLY A 172 6.13 6.77 -15.50
C GLY A 172 4.97 6.05 -14.81
N ALA A 173 4.87 6.03 -13.48
CA ALA A 173 3.76 5.40 -12.78
C ALA A 173 2.40 5.93 -13.26
N ASP A 174 1.45 5.03 -13.50
CA ASP A 174 0.05 5.32 -13.84
C ASP A 174 -0.87 5.17 -12.62
N ILE A 175 -0.51 4.25 -11.73
CA ILE A 175 -1.26 3.88 -10.52
C ILE A 175 -0.30 3.87 -9.35
N LEU A 176 -0.65 4.56 -8.27
CA LEU A 176 0.04 4.49 -6.98
C LEU A 176 -0.81 3.71 -5.99
N LEU A 177 -0.32 2.57 -5.54
CA LEU A 177 -0.91 1.84 -4.42
C LEU A 177 -0.35 2.36 -3.11
N LEU A 178 -1.23 2.51 -2.13
CA LEU A 178 -0.91 2.99 -0.79
C LEU A 178 -1.45 2.01 0.26
N PRO A 179 -0.76 0.89 0.53
CA PRO A 179 -1.00 0.16 1.76
C PRO A 179 -0.71 1.05 2.97
N THR A 180 -1.68 1.16 3.90
CA THR A 180 -1.57 2.08 5.02
C THR A 180 -2.16 1.51 6.30
N ALA A 181 -1.62 1.93 7.45
CA ALA A 181 -2.17 1.79 8.79
C ALA A 181 -2.36 3.21 9.37
N TRP A 182 -3.20 4.00 8.70
CA TRP A 182 -3.41 5.41 9.03
C TRP A 182 -4.07 5.56 10.38
N ALA A 183 -3.36 6.18 11.33
CA ALA A 183 -3.80 6.29 12.70
C ALA A 183 -5.18 6.95 12.82
N ALA A 184 -6.03 6.42 13.72
CA ALA A 184 -7.26 7.05 14.13
C ALA A 184 -7.00 8.36 14.89
N GLY A 185 -7.98 9.24 14.94
CA GLY A 185 -7.92 10.48 15.70
C GLY A 185 -8.49 11.68 14.97
N LYS A 186 -8.54 12.80 15.67
CA LYS A 186 -9.13 14.04 15.16
C LYS A 186 -8.51 14.46 13.84
N LEU A 187 -9.32 14.69 12.82
CA LEU A 187 -8.94 15.11 11.46
C LEU A 187 -8.07 14.12 10.67
N LYS A 188 -7.77 12.94 11.20
CA LYS A 188 -6.88 11.98 10.52
C LYS A 188 -7.48 11.46 9.22
N ALA A 189 -8.75 11.10 9.20
CA ALA A 189 -9.47 10.70 8.00
C ALA A 189 -9.51 11.83 6.96
N ALA A 190 -9.86 13.03 7.36
CA ALA A 190 -9.85 14.20 6.47
C ALA A 190 -8.47 14.46 5.84
N GLN A 191 -7.38 14.27 6.61
CA GLN A 191 -6.02 14.37 6.09
C GLN A 191 -5.71 13.27 5.07
N LEU A 192 -6.12 12.02 5.32
CA LEU A 192 -5.96 10.92 4.38
C LEU A 192 -6.64 11.23 3.05
N HIS A 193 -7.92 11.60 3.09
CA HIS A 193 -8.71 11.93 1.89
C HIS A 193 -8.10 13.09 1.10
N THR A 194 -7.75 14.18 1.79
CA THR A 194 -7.11 15.35 1.17
C THR A 194 -5.81 14.99 0.48
N LEU A 195 -4.95 14.21 1.15
CA LEU A 195 -3.64 13.86 0.60
C LEU A 195 -3.74 12.87 -0.55
N VAL A 196 -4.65 11.89 -0.50
CA VAL A 196 -4.89 10.95 -1.61
C VAL A 196 -5.34 11.72 -2.85
N ALA A 197 -6.32 12.61 -2.71
CA ALA A 197 -6.78 13.45 -3.82
C ALA A 197 -5.68 14.36 -4.37
N ALA A 198 -4.89 14.99 -3.49
CA ALA A 198 -3.77 15.84 -3.88
C ALA A 198 -2.70 15.06 -4.68
N ARG A 199 -2.26 13.88 -4.18
CA ARG A 199 -1.27 13.06 -4.89
C ARG A 199 -1.77 12.59 -6.24
N ALA A 200 -3.06 12.26 -6.36
CA ALA A 200 -3.66 11.89 -7.63
C ALA A 200 -3.66 13.08 -8.61
N LEU A 201 -4.22 14.21 -8.19
CA LEU A 201 -4.42 15.41 -9.00
C LEU A 201 -3.09 16.03 -9.48
N GLU A 202 -2.14 16.25 -8.57
CA GLU A 202 -0.87 16.92 -8.89
C GLU A 202 0.08 16.09 -9.76
N ASN A 203 -0.16 14.76 -9.85
CA ASN A 203 0.66 13.83 -10.62
C ASN A 203 -0.06 13.23 -11.83
N GLY A 204 -1.37 13.42 -11.97
CA GLY A 204 -2.18 12.80 -13.03
C GLY A 204 -2.08 11.29 -13.02
N VAL A 205 -2.31 10.66 -11.84
CA VAL A 205 -2.24 9.21 -11.60
C VAL A 205 -3.43 8.76 -10.76
N TYR A 206 -3.78 7.48 -10.84
CA TYR A 206 -4.66 6.89 -9.83
C TYR A 206 -3.92 6.75 -8.49
N VAL A 207 -4.61 7.00 -7.37
CA VAL A 207 -4.11 6.69 -6.03
C VAL A 207 -5.13 5.81 -5.31
N LEU A 208 -4.71 4.61 -4.89
CA LEU A 208 -5.55 3.60 -4.27
C LEU A 208 -5.02 3.31 -2.86
N ALA A 209 -5.68 3.83 -1.84
CA ALA A 209 -5.30 3.68 -0.44
C ALA A 209 -6.08 2.53 0.21
N CYS A 210 -5.37 1.46 0.59
CA CYS A 210 -5.89 0.34 1.33
C CYS A 210 -5.46 0.44 2.79
N ASN A 211 -6.41 0.74 3.69
CA ASN A 211 -6.12 1.05 5.08
C ASN A 211 -6.46 -0.10 6.03
N GLN A 212 -5.72 -0.19 7.14
CA GLN A 212 -6.13 -0.93 8.32
C GLN A 212 -7.39 -0.31 8.90
N CYS A 213 -8.26 -1.13 9.50
CA CYS A 213 -9.34 -0.67 10.38
C CYS A 213 -9.16 -1.27 11.78
N GLY A 214 -9.82 -0.69 12.76
CA GLY A 214 -9.71 -1.13 14.16
C GLY A 214 -9.58 0.07 15.11
N PRO A 215 -9.31 -0.18 16.39
CA PRO A 215 -9.37 0.90 17.40
C PRO A 215 -8.29 1.98 17.20
N ASP A 216 -7.13 1.62 16.63
CA ASP A 216 -5.98 2.52 16.48
C ASP A 216 -5.84 3.10 15.08
N THR A 217 -6.64 2.65 14.12
CA THR A 217 -6.57 3.04 12.71
C THR A 217 -7.93 3.51 12.19
N SER A 218 -7.92 4.42 11.22
CA SER A 218 -9.13 5.13 10.80
C SER A 218 -10.07 4.32 9.91
N GLY A 219 -9.65 3.21 9.32
CA GLY A 219 -10.40 2.65 8.20
C GLY A 219 -10.40 3.62 7.01
N GLU A 220 -11.56 3.82 6.40
CA GLU A 220 -11.78 4.80 5.33
C GLU A 220 -10.83 4.66 4.15
N SER A 221 -10.56 3.41 3.72
CA SER A 221 -9.88 3.14 2.45
C SER A 221 -10.58 3.85 1.31
N LEU A 222 -9.79 4.42 0.40
CA LEU A 222 -10.37 5.18 -0.72
C LEU A 222 -9.49 5.11 -1.96
N ALA A 223 -10.10 5.44 -3.10
CA ALA A 223 -9.40 5.58 -4.38
C ALA A 223 -9.77 6.90 -5.03
N ALA A 224 -8.78 7.57 -5.64
CA ALA A 224 -8.97 8.76 -6.46
C ALA A 224 -8.51 8.51 -7.90
N ASP A 225 -9.24 9.10 -8.87
CA ASP A 225 -8.85 9.13 -10.28
C ASP A 225 -7.71 10.15 -10.52
N PRO A 226 -7.12 10.19 -11.72
CA PRO A 226 -6.05 11.15 -12.05
C PRO A 226 -6.43 12.64 -11.95
N MET A 227 -7.73 12.97 -11.84
CA MET A 227 -8.22 14.33 -11.55
C MET A 227 -8.45 14.58 -10.06
N GLY A 228 -8.07 13.64 -9.18
CA GLY A 228 -8.30 13.71 -7.74
C GLY A 228 -9.75 13.47 -7.32
N VAL A 229 -10.60 12.98 -8.23
CA VAL A 229 -12.00 12.70 -7.94
C VAL A 229 -12.10 11.35 -7.22
N PRO A 230 -12.79 11.27 -6.06
CA PRO A 230 -13.03 10.00 -5.40
C PRO A 230 -13.82 9.03 -6.28
N LEU A 231 -13.30 7.82 -6.48
CA LEU A 231 -13.95 6.74 -7.23
C LEU A 231 -14.74 5.81 -6.32
N ALA A 232 -14.17 5.56 -5.13
CA ALA A 232 -14.74 4.67 -4.13
C ALA A 232 -14.17 5.05 -2.75
N ALA A 233 -14.95 4.86 -1.70
CA ALA A 233 -14.52 5.03 -0.32
C ALA A 233 -15.26 4.03 0.58
N ALA A 234 -14.56 3.50 1.58
CA ALA A 234 -15.12 2.66 2.63
C ALA A 234 -15.46 3.51 3.87
N GLY A 235 -16.21 2.95 4.80
CA GLY A 235 -16.37 3.49 6.15
C GLY A 235 -15.25 2.98 7.08
N GLU A 236 -15.50 3.05 8.40
CA GLU A 236 -14.50 2.70 9.42
C GLU A 236 -14.29 1.18 9.58
N GLY A 237 -15.28 0.34 9.24
CA GLY A 237 -15.27 -1.11 9.43
C GLY A 237 -14.60 -1.89 8.30
N GLU A 238 -14.54 -3.22 8.44
CA GLU A 238 -14.01 -4.10 7.39
C GLU A 238 -14.82 -4.00 6.08
N ALA A 239 -14.13 -3.94 4.95
CA ALA A 239 -14.75 -3.79 3.64
C ALA A 239 -13.87 -4.32 2.50
N LEU A 240 -14.51 -4.79 1.42
CA LEU A 240 -13.87 -5.02 0.13
C LEU A 240 -14.32 -3.92 -0.85
N LEU A 241 -13.40 -3.09 -1.29
CA LEU A 241 -13.67 -1.92 -2.12
C LEU A 241 -13.18 -2.16 -3.54
N LEU A 242 -14.11 -2.32 -4.50
CA LEU A 242 -13.76 -2.48 -5.91
C LEU A 242 -13.42 -1.13 -6.54
N VAL A 243 -12.29 -1.08 -7.24
CA VAL A 243 -11.83 0.07 -8.03
C VAL A 243 -11.44 -0.40 -9.42
N CYS A 244 -11.98 0.26 -10.45
CA CYS A 244 -11.58 0.03 -11.83
C CYS A 244 -10.68 1.18 -12.31
N THR A 245 -9.55 0.84 -12.93
CA THR A 245 -8.61 1.80 -13.50
C THR A 245 -8.54 1.64 -15.02
N ASP A 246 -8.18 2.73 -15.71
CA ASP A 246 -7.91 2.72 -17.14
C ASP A 246 -6.75 3.67 -17.47
N THR A 247 -5.67 3.15 -18.06
CA THR A 247 -4.52 3.99 -18.42
C THR A 247 -4.83 5.00 -19.53
N GLU A 248 -5.87 4.79 -20.34
CA GLU A 248 -6.34 5.80 -21.29
C GLU A 248 -6.79 7.07 -20.55
N ARG A 249 -7.52 6.90 -19.42
CA ARG A 249 -7.90 8.04 -18.56
C ARG A 249 -6.69 8.79 -18.01
N VAL A 250 -5.62 8.08 -17.66
CA VAL A 250 -4.36 8.70 -17.24
C VAL A 250 -3.78 9.58 -18.35
N GLN A 251 -3.73 9.07 -19.57
CA GLN A 251 -3.22 9.82 -20.73
C GLN A 251 -4.08 11.03 -21.07
N GLU A 252 -5.40 10.89 -21.04
CA GLU A 252 -6.35 12.00 -21.26
C GLU A 252 -6.12 13.13 -20.25
N VAL A 253 -6.03 12.79 -18.96
CA VAL A 253 -5.82 13.78 -17.89
C VAL A 253 -4.47 14.47 -18.03
N ARG A 254 -3.41 13.73 -18.33
CA ARG A 254 -2.06 14.28 -18.54
C ARG A 254 -1.99 15.22 -19.73
N ALA A 255 -2.74 14.92 -20.79
CA ALA A 255 -2.85 15.81 -21.96
C ALA A 255 -3.69 17.07 -21.65
N LEU A 256 -4.76 16.93 -20.86
CA LEU A 256 -5.62 18.04 -20.47
C LEU A 256 -4.97 18.98 -19.47
N VAL A 257 -4.26 18.43 -18.49
CA VAL A 257 -3.59 19.17 -17.38
C VAL A 257 -2.13 18.73 -17.29
N PRO A 258 -1.25 19.24 -18.18
CA PRO A 258 0.17 18.83 -18.25
C PRO A 258 1.03 19.48 -17.16
N SER A 259 0.49 19.64 -15.95
CA SER A 259 1.14 20.33 -14.82
C SER A 259 2.48 19.72 -14.41
N TYR A 260 2.64 18.40 -14.55
CA TYR A 260 3.90 17.73 -14.28
C TYR A 260 4.99 18.18 -15.26
N ASP A 261 4.68 18.24 -16.56
CA ASP A 261 5.63 18.58 -17.63
C ASP A 261 5.93 20.09 -17.69
N GLN A 262 5.05 20.92 -17.11
CA GLN A 262 5.20 22.37 -16.99
C GLN A 262 5.98 22.81 -15.75
N ARG A 263 6.48 21.87 -14.94
CA ARG A 263 7.31 22.21 -13.78
C ARG A 263 8.59 22.94 -14.20
N ARG A 264 9.06 23.75 -13.31
CA ARG A 264 10.29 24.54 -13.44
C ARG A 264 11.33 24.07 -12.40
N PRO A 265 11.93 22.83 -12.54
CA PRO A 265 12.80 22.26 -11.51
C PRO A 265 14.01 23.16 -11.19
N GLU A 266 14.40 24.00 -12.14
CA GLU A 266 15.48 24.95 -11.97
C GLU A 266 15.16 26.08 -10.97
N LEU A 267 13.92 26.21 -10.51
CA LEU A 267 13.50 27.23 -9.56
C LEU A 267 13.48 26.76 -8.11
N TYR A 268 13.64 25.42 -7.83
CA TYR A 268 13.56 24.85 -6.48
C TYR A 268 14.38 23.57 -6.32
#